data_0c7f21f6a284598ce876ad7d017e6dd2
#
_entry.id   0c7f21f6a284598ce876ad7d017e6dd2
#
_cell.length_a   1.000
_cell.length_b   1.000
_cell.length_c   1.000
_cell.angle_alpha   90.00
_cell.angle_beta   90.00
_cell.angle_gamma   90.00
#
_symmetry.space_group_name_H-M   'P 1'
#
loop_
_entity.id
_entity.type
_entity.pdbx_description
1 polymer ?
#
loop_
_entity_poly.entity_id
_entity_poly.type
_entity_poly.pdbx_seq_one_letter_code
_entity_poly.pdbx_strand_id
1 'polypeptide(L)'
;MKTRKSILLLCVVAFSMILTGCFGSKASSSAGRGGEVVGVGGRSFAEPAPYGMVKVARGYLRMGLEKQDSLWGKQTPVKDVSVDGFWMDETEVTNSKYKQFVMWVRDSIIRTRLADPQYGGDETYMITEDKNGDPVTPHLNWKKPLPRKPNEDEQRAIESVYIRNPITGEKMLDYRQLNYRYEVYDYTAAALRRNRLNPEERNLNTDVTVNPDEVVMISKDTAYIDDEGRIVRETVNRQLSGPWDFLNTYIVNVYPDTTCWVNDFQNAENETYLRNYFSNPAYNDYPVVGVTWEQANAFCAWRTDYLLKGLGPEARFVQRYRLPTEAEWEYAARGKGGNEFPWEDKSVKSGDGCFFANFKPDRGNYTKDGNLITSKVGIYNANSNGLFDMAGNVAEWTSTVFTEAGVEAMNDLNPTLSYNAAKEDPYRLKKKSVRGGSWKDPESFIRAAWRTWEYQNQPRCYIGFRCVRSLASTSSVKGKGKSKKK
;
A
#
# COMPACT_ATOMS: atom_id res chain seq x y z
N MET A 1 -10.65 18.66 76.05
CA MET A 1 -10.40 17.53 75.14
C MET A 1 -11.51 17.31 74.11
N LYS A 2 -12.61 18.04 74.08
CA LYS A 2 -13.69 17.89 73.11
C LYS A 2 -13.56 18.76 71.81
N THR A 3 -12.80 19.84 71.87
CA THR A 3 -12.65 20.81 70.75
C THR A 3 -11.63 20.35 69.67
N ARG A 4 -10.63 19.52 70.03
CA ARG A 4 -9.62 19.01 69.05
C ARG A 4 -10.15 17.92 68.13
N LYS A 5 -11.13 17.12 68.58
CA LYS A 5 -11.73 16.06 67.72
C LYS A 5 -12.67 16.61 66.67
N SER A 6 -13.38 17.74 66.95
CA SER A 6 -14.28 18.36 66.01
C SER A 6 -13.56 19.09 64.85
N ILE A 7 -12.38 19.67 65.12
CA ILE A 7 -11.56 20.32 64.08
C ILE A 7 -10.92 19.27 63.17
N LEU A 8 -10.50 18.12 63.71
CA LEU A 8 -9.92 17.04 62.92
C LEU A 8 -10.97 16.40 61.99
N LEU A 9 -12.23 16.30 62.46
CA LEU A 9 -13.31 15.77 61.64
C LEU A 9 -13.69 16.74 60.52
N LEU A 10 -13.67 18.06 60.77
CA LEU A 10 -13.94 19.05 59.74
C LEU A 10 -12.84 19.12 58.66
N CYS A 11 -11.57 18.96 59.06
CA CYS A 11 -10.47 18.90 58.10
C CYS A 11 -10.49 17.61 57.24
N VAL A 12 -10.93 16.47 57.77
CA VAL A 12 -11.04 15.22 57.00
C VAL A 12 -12.20 15.31 56.03
N VAL A 13 -13.34 15.93 56.40
CA VAL A 13 -14.47 16.12 55.49
C VAL A 13 -14.14 17.17 54.40
N ALA A 14 -13.42 18.23 54.73
CA ALA A 14 -12.96 19.23 53.77
C ALA A 14 -11.91 18.64 52.81
N PHE A 15 -11.03 17.75 53.28
CA PHE A 15 -10.02 17.09 52.46
C PHE A 15 -10.62 15.99 51.56
N SER A 16 -11.68 15.30 52.04
CA SER A 16 -12.41 14.35 51.19
C SER A 16 -13.27 15.05 50.12
N MET A 17 -13.78 16.26 50.33
CA MET A 17 -14.46 17.03 49.30
C MET A 17 -13.50 17.62 48.26
N ILE A 18 -12.23 17.85 48.57
CA ILE A 18 -11.22 18.30 47.61
C ILE A 18 -10.72 17.13 46.73
N LEU A 19 -10.70 15.88 47.28
CA LEU A 19 -10.31 14.70 46.47
C LEU A 19 -11.40 14.15 45.55
N THR A 20 -12.66 14.40 45.85
CA THR A 20 -13.78 14.04 44.95
C THR A 20 -13.99 15.05 43.80
N GLY A 21 -13.40 16.24 43.89
CA GLY A 21 -13.45 17.25 42.80
C GLY A 21 -12.48 17.02 41.65
N CYS A 22 -11.52 16.12 41.76
CA CYS A 22 -10.49 15.88 40.72
C CYS A 22 -10.77 14.70 39.81
N PHE A 23 -11.79 13.89 40.08
CA PHE A 23 -12.25 12.82 39.19
C PHE A 23 -13.61 13.13 38.54
N GLY A 24 -13.90 14.40 38.36
CA GLY A 24 -14.92 14.81 37.40
C GLY A 24 -14.45 14.35 36.03
N SER A 25 -15.03 13.25 35.52
CA SER A 25 -15.11 13.06 34.08
C SER A 25 -15.45 14.45 33.52
N LYS A 26 -14.61 14.99 32.64
CA LYS A 26 -15.01 16.08 31.76
C LYS A 26 -16.14 15.52 30.89
N ALA A 27 -17.29 15.31 31.47
CA ALA A 27 -18.53 15.25 30.76
C ALA A 27 -18.48 16.48 29.87
N SER A 28 -18.64 16.27 28.58
CA SER A 28 -18.64 17.25 27.54
C SER A 28 -19.13 18.58 28.09
N SER A 29 -18.28 19.56 28.20
CA SER A 29 -18.69 20.94 28.43
C SER A 29 -19.40 21.48 27.21
N SER A 30 -20.40 20.76 26.75
CA SER A 30 -21.40 21.21 25.77
C SER A 30 -22.47 22.08 26.43
N ALA A 31 -22.34 22.36 27.72
CA ALA A 31 -23.08 23.44 28.35
C ALA A 31 -22.55 24.75 27.76
N GLY A 32 -23.11 25.11 26.61
CA GLY A 32 -22.70 26.21 25.80
C GLY A 32 -22.61 27.49 26.61
N ARG A 33 -21.65 28.31 26.35
CA ARG A 33 -21.59 29.71 26.79
C ARG A 33 -22.78 30.41 26.17
N GLY A 34 -23.87 30.61 26.95
CA GLY A 34 -25.04 31.37 26.51
C GLY A 34 -25.83 30.77 25.32
N GLY A 35 -25.84 29.45 25.15
CA GLY A 35 -26.57 28.78 24.05
C GLY A 35 -25.80 28.64 22.75
N GLU A 36 -24.53 29.07 22.71
CA GLU A 36 -23.67 28.92 21.52
C GLU A 36 -23.17 27.49 21.33
N VAL A 37 -23.10 27.07 20.07
CA VAL A 37 -22.50 25.77 19.69
C VAL A 37 -20.98 25.92 19.66
N VAL A 38 -20.30 25.48 20.72
CA VAL A 38 -18.85 25.63 20.88
C VAL A 38 -18.05 24.41 20.35
N GLY A 39 -18.72 23.41 19.81
CA GLY A 39 -18.12 22.19 19.31
C GLY A 39 -17.73 21.18 20.41
N VAL A 40 -17.37 19.98 20.01
CA VAL A 40 -16.92 18.91 20.91
C VAL A 40 -15.41 19.03 21.13
N GLY A 41 -14.99 19.18 22.38
CA GLY A 41 -13.58 19.16 22.75
C GLY A 41 -12.98 17.76 22.48
N GLY A 42 -11.78 17.72 21.91
CA GLY A 42 -11.08 16.46 21.63
C GLY A 42 -9.57 16.65 21.59
N ARG A 43 -8.83 15.56 21.65
CA ARG A 43 -7.39 15.59 21.40
C ARG A 43 -7.16 15.75 19.90
N SER A 44 -6.28 16.66 19.50
CA SER A 44 -5.81 16.72 18.13
C SER A 44 -5.01 15.43 17.82
N PHE A 45 -5.41 14.72 16.77
CA PHE A 45 -4.64 13.60 16.28
C PHE A 45 -3.47 14.12 15.44
N ALA A 46 -2.26 13.77 15.83
CA ALA A 46 -1.05 13.98 15.04
C ALA A 46 -0.60 12.63 14.51
N GLU A 47 -0.72 12.43 13.20
CA GLU A 47 -0.24 11.21 12.57
C GLU A 47 1.29 11.13 12.65
N PRO A 48 1.87 10.05 13.23
CA PRO A 48 3.32 9.87 13.20
C PRO A 48 3.79 9.61 11.77
N ALA A 49 4.97 10.16 11.43
CA ALA A 49 5.59 9.91 10.14
C ALA A 49 5.84 8.40 9.95
N PRO A 50 5.36 7.78 8.86
CA PRO A 50 5.66 6.38 8.59
C PRO A 50 7.16 6.19 8.34
N TYR A 51 7.70 5.06 8.78
CA TYR A 51 9.10 4.75 8.57
C TYR A 51 9.43 4.61 7.07
N GLY A 52 10.51 5.30 6.63
CA GLY A 52 10.97 5.26 5.25
C GLY A 52 10.04 5.95 4.25
N MET A 53 9.21 6.89 4.73
CA MET A 53 8.33 7.68 3.88
C MET A 53 8.57 9.18 4.07
N VAL A 54 8.40 9.93 3.00
CA VAL A 54 8.43 11.39 3.02
C VAL A 54 7.03 11.96 2.82
N LYS A 55 6.79 13.13 3.42
CA LYS A 55 5.53 13.85 3.26
C LYS A 55 5.57 14.69 2.00
N VAL A 56 4.70 14.40 1.05
CA VAL A 56 4.41 15.24 -0.10
C VAL A 56 3.22 16.14 0.27
N ALA A 57 3.44 17.46 0.25
CA ALA A 57 2.39 18.41 0.59
C ALA A 57 1.35 18.46 -0.53
N ARG A 58 0.09 18.81 -0.18
CA ARG A 58 -0.94 19.08 -1.19
C ARG A 58 -0.51 20.20 -2.12
N GLY A 59 -0.95 20.16 -3.34
CA GLY A 59 -0.66 21.20 -4.29
C GLY A 59 -1.34 21.05 -5.65
N TYR A 60 -0.87 21.86 -6.56
CA TYR A 60 -1.33 21.97 -7.93
C TYR A 60 -0.25 21.46 -8.86
N LEU A 61 -0.66 20.81 -9.93
CA LEU A 61 0.21 20.28 -10.97
C LEU A 61 -0.42 20.53 -12.33
N ARG A 62 0.37 21.05 -13.27
CA ARG A 62 0.08 20.92 -14.70
C ARG A 62 0.67 19.58 -15.17
N MET A 63 -0.17 18.57 -15.17
CA MET A 63 0.19 17.19 -15.50
C MET A 63 0.36 17.04 -17.01
N GLY A 64 1.32 16.23 -17.45
CA GLY A 64 1.59 15.97 -18.85
C GLY A 64 2.74 16.80 -19.44
N LEU A 65 2.97 16.73 -20.75
CA LEU A 65 4.01 17.46 -21.47
C LEU A 65 3.40 18.58 -22.32
N GLU A 66 3.81 19.82 -22.07
CA GLU A 66 3.37 20.99 -22.88
C GLU A 66 3.88 20.96 -24.33
N LYS A 67 5.11 20.51 -24.51
CA LYS A 67 5.68 20.35 -25.85
C LYS A 67 5.50 18.91 -26.26
N GLN A 68 4.60 18.71 -27.23
CA GLN A 68 4.48 17.43 -27.91
C GLN A 68 5.81 17.13 -28.59
N ASP A 69 6.52 16.12 -28.11
CA ASP A 69 7.57 15.50 -28.89
C ASP A 69 6.89 14.89 -30.14
N SER A 70 7.35 15.30 -31.33
CA SER A 70 6.73 14.94 -32.61
C SER A 70 6.64 13.43 -32.84
N LEU A 71 7.45 12.64 -32.14
CA LEU A 71 7.44 11.17 -32.21
C LEU A 71 6.41 10.51 -31.28
N TRP A 72 6.00 11.14 -30.16
CA TRP A 72 5.23 10.48 -29.10
C TRP A 72 4.08 11.34 -28.55
N GLY A 73 3.82 12.51 -29.12
CA GLY A 73 3.04 13.61 -28.55
C GLY A 73 1.57 13.39 -28.29
N LYS A 74 0.97 12.25 -28.69
CA LYS A 74 -0.43 11.95 -28.40
C LYS A 74 -0.67 11.28 -27.05
N GLN A 75 0.37 10.86 -26.34
CA GLN A 75 0.24 10.01 -25.15
C GLN A 75 0.26 10.75 -23.82
N THR A 76 0.51 12.05 -23.82
CA THR A 76 0.63 12.85 -22.60
C THR A 76 -0.22 14.11 -22.65
N PRO A 77 -1.56 13.98 -22.64
CA PRO A 77 -2.42 15.15 -22.62
C PRO A 77 -2.15 16.01 -21.39
N VAL A 78 -2.20 17.33 -21.58
CA VAL A 78 -1.95 18.29 -20.51
C VAL A 78 -3.23 18.63 -19.80
N LYS A 79 -3.24 18.53 -18.45
CA LYS A 79 -4.36 18.94 -17.62
C LYS A 79 -3.88 19.54 -16.30
N ASP A 80 -4.55 20.58 -15.89
CA ASP A 80 -4.36 21.18 -14.58
C ASP A 80 -5.11 20.36 -13.53
N VAL A 81 -4.41 19.90 -12.49
CA VAL A 81 -4.96 19.03 -11.46
C VAL A 81 -4.50 19.46 -10.07
N SER A 82 -5.36 19.25 -9.11
CA SER A 82 -5.05 19.40 -7.68
C SER A 82 -4.87 18.03 -7.03
N VAL A 83 -3.80 17.88 -6.27
CA VAL A 83 -3.45 16.63 -5.57
C VAL A 83 -3.42 16.91 -4.08
N ASP A 84 -4.12 16.10 -3.28
CA ASP A 84 -4.08 16.20 -1.82
C ASP A 84 -2.74 15.70 -1.29
N GLY A 85 -2.43 16.00 -0.02
CA GLY A 85 -1.19 15.58 0.60
C GLY A 85 -1.18 14.08 0.94
N PHE A 86 0.00 13.47 0.84
CA PHE A 86 0.21 12.05 1.12
C PHE A 86 1.63 11.77 1.63
N TRP A 87 1.80 10.60 2.22
CA TRP A 87 3.09 10.00 2.47
C TRP A 87 3.47 9.11 1.29
N MET A 88 4.72 9.15 0.85
CA MET A 88 5.25 8.30 -0.22
C MET A 88 6.56 7.66 0.24
N ASP A 89 6.78 6.38 -0.09
CA ASP A 89 8.07 5.73 0.15
C ASP A 89 9.19 6.53 -0.50
N GLU A 90 10.25 6.79 0.26
CA GLU A 90 11.40 7.57 -0.23
C GLU A 90 12.12 6.91 -1.40
N THR A 91 12.08 5.57 -1.46
CA THR A 91 12.66 4.74 -2.53
C THR A 91 11.61 3.74 -3.05
N GLU A 92 11.93 3.04 -4.14
CA GLU A 92 11.19 1.84 -4.53
C GLU A 92 11.20 0.80 -3.40
N VAL A 93 10.22 -0.11 -3.40
CA VAL A 93 10.21 -1.26 -2.48
C VAL A 93 11.36 -2.19 -2.83
N THR A 94 12.25 -2.44 -1.87
CA THR A 94 13.43 -3.30 -2.07
C THR A 94 13.09 -4.78 -1.96
N ASN A 95 13.97 -5.63 -2.51
CA ASN A 95 13.89 -7.09 -2.33
C ASN A 95 13.81 -7.46 -0.84
N SER A 96 14.57 -6.79 0.02
CA SER A 96 14.53 -7.02 1.48
C SER A 96 13.15 -6.76 2.09
N LYS A 97 12.54 -5.62 1.74
CA LYS A 97 11.18 -5.27 2.21
C LYS A 97 10.15 -6.27 1.69
N TYR A 98 10.25 -6.66 0.43
CA TYR A 98 9.32 -7.59 -0.18
C TYR A 98 9.51 -9.03 0.35
N LYS A 99 10.75 -9.46 0.62
CA LYS A 99 11.04 -10.75 1.29
C LYS A 99 10.36 -10.84 2.66
N GLN A 100 10.25 -9.75 3.41
CA GLN A 100 9.52 -9.75 4.68
C GLN A 100 8.06 -10.15 4.50
N PHE A 101 7.41 -9.69 3.43
CA PHE A 101 6.05 -10.10 3.06
C PHE A 101 5.99 -11.59 2.72
N VAL A 102 6.86 -12.05 1.84
CA VAL A 102 6.93 -13.47 1.43
C VAL A 102 7.15 -14.39 2.64
N MET A 103 8.08 -14.03 3.52
CA MET A 103 8.37 -14.80 4.74
C MET A 103 7.20 -14.76 5.73
N TRP A 104 6.50 -13.64 5.83
CA TRP A 104 5.30 -13.55 6.66
C TRP A 104 4.20 -14.51 6.15
N VAL A 105 3.99 -14.58 4.83
CA VAL A 105 3.04 -15.52 4.22
C VAL A 105 3.46 -16.96 4.48
N ARG A 106 4.73 -17.31 4.27
CA ARG A 106 5.28 -18.63 4.63
C ARG A 106 4.99 -18.98 6.09
N ASP A 107 5.31 -18.07 7.00
CA ASP A 107 5.15 -18.30 8.44
C ASP A 107 3.67 -18.41 8.84
N SER A 108 2.76 -17.74 8.12
CA SER A 108 1.32 -17.90 8.33
C SER A 108 0.85 -19.31 7.95
N ILE A 109 1.33 -19.84 6.81
CA ILE A 109 1.01 -21.21 6.36
C ILE A 109 1.54 -22.23 7.37
N ILE A 110 2.78 -22.08 7.83
CA ILE A 110 3.38 -22.98 8.84
C ILE A 110 2.54 -22.97 10.12
N ARG A 111 2.13 -21.79 10.64
CA ARG A 111 1.30 -21.68 11.84
C ARG A 111 -0.07 -22.34 11.67
N THR A 112 -0.69 -22.15 10.52
CA THR A 112 -1.98 -22.81 10.21
C THR A 112 -1.82 -24.32 10.25
N ARG A 113 -0.74 -24.87 9.68
CA ARG A 113 -0.47 -26.31 9.69
C ARG A 113 -0.13 -26.84 11.08
N LEU A 114 0.65 -26.09 11.86
CA LEU A 114 0.95 -26.49 13.25
C LEU A 114 -0.30 -26.57 14.12
N ALA A 115 -1.34 -25.79 13.82
CA ALA A 115 -2.63 -25.85 14.48
C ALA A 115 -3.54 -26.98 13.93
N ASP A 116 -3.22 -27.54 12.76
CA ASP A 116 -4.01 -28.57 12.12
C ASP A 116 -3.79 -29.94 12.81
N PRO A 117 -4.85 -30.69 13.17
CA PRO A 117 -4.75 -32.03 13.74
C PRO A 117 -3.90 -33.01 12.92
N GLN A 118 -3.80 -32.85 11.59
CA GLN A 118 -2.94 -33.68 10.73
C GLN A 118 -1.44 -33.55 11.05
N TYR A 119 -1.05 -32.42 11.71
CA TYR A 119 0.32 -32.11 12.10
C TYR A 119 0.52 -31.98 13.61
N GLY A 120 -0.30 -32.69 14.39
CA GLY A 120 -0.21 -32.73 15.84
C GLY A 120 -1.14 -31.76 16.59
N GLY A 121 -1.82 -30.85 15.89
CA GLY A 121 -2.94 -30.07 16.41
C GLY A 121 -2.62 -29.12 17.57
N ASP A 122 -1.53 -28.38 17.51
CA ASP A 122 -1.18 -27.39 18.54
C ASP A 122 -2.06 -26.14 18.42
N GLU A 123 -3.24 -26.17 19.02
CA GLU A 123 -4.23 -25.08 18.99
C GLU A 123 -3.69 -23.75 19.51
N THR A 124 -2.56 -23.73 20.24
CA THR A 124 -1.96 -22.48 20.74
C THR A 124 -1.41 -21.59 19.64
N TYR A 125 -1.28 -22.08 18.40
CA TYR A 125 -0.97 -21.27 17.21
C TYR A 125 -2.18 -20.50 16.66
N MET A 126 -3.39 -20.79 17.16
CA MET A 126 -4.62 -20.07 16.85
C MET A 126 -5.15 -19.37 18.10
N ILE A 127 -5.80 -18.24 17.92
CA ILE A 127 -6.54 -17.52 18.96
C ILE A 127 -8.01 -17.64 18.58
N THR A 128 -8.79 -18.32 19.42
CA THR A 128 -10.23 -18.56 19.26
C THR A 128 -11.06 -17.85 20.31
N GLU A 129 -10.41 -17.37 21.39
CA GLU A 129 -11.03 -16.66 22.50
C GLU A 129 -10.24 -15.38 22.82
N ASP A 130 -10.93 -14.38 23.32
CA ASP A 130 -10.31 -13.17 23.82
C ASP A 130 -9.75 -13.35 25.24
N LYS A 131 -9.24 -12.26 25.84
CA LYS A 131 -8.71 -12.29 27.21
C LYS A 131 -9.74 -12.57 28.30
N ASN A 132 -11.04 -12.43 27.99
CA ASN A 132 -12.16 -12.65 28.88
C ASN A 132 -12.76 -14.06 28.71
N GLY A 133 -12.28 -14.83 27.70
CA GLY A 133 -12.85 -16.13 27.34
C GLY A 133 -14.02 -16.04 26.37
N ASP A 134 -14.27 -14.85 25.80
CA ASP A 134 -15.32 -14.69 24.78
C ASP A 134 -14.83 -15.20 23.42
N PRO A 135 -15.65 -15.94 22.66
CA PRO A 135 -15.24 -16.46 21.36
C PRO A 135 -15.00 -15.34 20.36
N VAL A 136 -13.87 -15.40 19.66
CA VAL A 136 -13.50 -14.47 18.57
C VAL A 136 -13.33 -15.22 17.27
N THR A 137 -13.41 -14.50 16.15
CA THR A 137 -13.06 -15.09 14.86
C THR A 137 -11.64 -15.68 14.93
N PRO A 138 -11.45 -16.97 14.64
CA PRO A 138 -10.15 -17.63 14.71
C PRO A 138 -9.08 -16.90 13.90
N HIS A 139 -7.97 -16.61 14.52
CA HIS A 139 -6.84 -15.95 13.88
C HIS A 139 -5.50 -16.42 14.41
N LEU A 140 -4.43 -16.27 13.60
CA LEU A 140 -3.10 -16.78 13.94
C LEU A 140 -2.48 -16.05 15.14
N ASN A 141 -1.92 -16.83 16.06
CA ASN A 141 -1.15 -16.34 17.19
C ASN A 141 0.30 -16.03 16.79
N TRP A 142 0.57 -14.78 16.43
CA TRP A 142 1.92 -14.31 16.08
C TRP A 142 2.86 -14.13 17.27
N LYS A 143 2.35 -14.14 18.50
CA LYS A 143 3.18 -14.04 19.72
C LYS A 143 3.90 -15.34 20.03
N LYS A 144 3.33 -16.48 19.63
CA LYS A 144 3.99 -17.78 19.75
C LYS A 144 5.08 -17.91 18.69
N PRO A 145 6.35 -18.11 19.05
CA PRO A 145 7.41 -18.33 18.08
C PRO A 145 7.25 -19.70 17.38
N LEU A 146 7.79 -19.83 16.18
CA LEU A 146 7.91 -21.14 15.54
C LEU A 146 8.88 -22.02 16.32
N PRO A 147 8.69 -23.35 16.38
CA PRO A 147 9.50 -24.25 17.19
C PRO A 147 10.95 -24.27 16.68
N ARG A 148 11.89 -24.10 17.61
CA ARG A 148 13.35 -24.18 17.31
C ARG A 148 13.88 -25.61 17.25
N LYS A 149 13.25 -26.51 17.98
CA LYS A 149 13.53 -27.96 18.01
C LYS A 149 12.20 -28.68 17.80
N PRO A 150 11.74 -28.76 16.55
CA PRO A 150 10.46 -29.36 16.24
C PRO A 150 10.46 -30.87 16.53
N ASN A 151 9.34 -31.38 17.00
CA ASN A 151 9.06 -32.81 17.00
C ASN A 151 8.76 -33.29 15.58
N GLU A 152 8.47 -34.56 15.37
CA GLU A 152 8.24 -35.15 14.03
C GLU A 152 7.05 -34.53 13.31
N ASP A 153 5.95 -34.24 14.00
CA ASP A 153 4.75 -33.64 13.43
C ASP A 153 4.97 -32.16 13.10
N GLU A 154 5.59 -31.42 14.00
CA GLU A 154 5.99 -30.03 13.77
C GLU A 154 7.01 -29.91 12.61
N GLN A 155 7.94 -30.88 12.53
CA GLN A 155 8.89 -30.93 11.42
C GLN A 155 8.18 -31.14 10.09
N ARG A 156 7.19 -32.05 10.02
CA ARG A 156 6.35 -32.26 8.82
C ARG A 156 5.61 -30.98 8.42
N ALA A 157 5.03 -30.27 9.41
CA ALA A 157 4.35 -29.00 9.18
C ALA A 157 5.30 -27.95 8.56
N ILE A 158 6.51 -27.82 9.12
CA ILE A 158 7.52 -26.89 8.63
C ILE A 158 8.07 -27.30 7.25
N GLU A 159 8.37 -28.60 7.07
CA GLU A 159 8.90 -29.11 5.80
C GLU A 159 7.91 -29.00 4.63
N SER A 160 6.62 -29.02 4.93
CA SER A 160 5.56 -29.03 3.92
C SER A 160 5.48 -27.78 3.03
N VAL A 161 6.10 -26.65 3.44
CA VAL A 161 6.22 -25.42 2.63
C VAL A 161 7.47 -25.40 1.77
N TYR A 162 8.25 -26.48 1.77
CA TYR A 162 9.49 -26.60 1.00
C TYR A 162 9.42 -27.78 0.03
N ILE A 163 10.14 -27.66 -1.05
CA ILE A 163 10.40 -28.74 -2.01
C ILE A 163 11.93 -28.91 -2.17
N ARG A 164 12.33 -30.06 -2.67
CA ARG A 164 13.72 -30.28 -3.05
C ARG A 164 13.89 -30.04 -4.54
N ASN A 165 14.92 -29.29 -4.90
CA ASN A 165 15.30 -29.13 -6.28
C ASN A 165 15.64 -30.52 -6.85
N PRO A 166 15.01 -30.99 -7.93
CA PRO A 166 15.23 -32.34 -8.47
C PRO A 166 16.63 -32.53 -9.03
N ILE A 167 17.37 -31.47 -9.34
CA ILE A 167 18.71 -31.53 -9.92
C ILE A 167 19.78 -31.40 -8.84
N THR A 168 19.66 -30.37 -7.95
CA THR A 168 20.70 -30.07 -6.96
C THR A 168 20.42 -30.72 -5.60
N GLY A 169 19.23 -31.22 -5.35
CA GLY A 169 18.77 -31.73 -4.06
C GLY A 169 18.57 -30.65 -2.97
N GLU A 170 18.85 -29.39 -3.28
CA GLU A 170 18.73 -28.28 -2.35
C GLU A 170 17.27 -28.05 -1.94
N LYS A 171 17.10 -27.73 -0.66
CA LYS A 171 15.80 -27.34 -0.11
C LYS A 171 15.46 -25.93 -0.56
N MET A 172 14.34 -25.79 -1.23
CA MET A 172 13.83 -24.51 -1.71
C MET A 172 12.37 -24.32 -1.30
N LEU A 173 11.96 -23.08 -1.17
CA LEU A 173 10.59 -22.73 -0.84
C LEU A 173 9.64 -23.13 -1.97
N ASP A 174 8.54 -23.82 -1.66
CA ASP A 174 7.49 -24.09 -2.65
C ASP A 174 6.63 -22.84 -2.85
N TYR A 175 7.05 -22.02 -3.80
CA TYR A 175 6.40 -20.75 -4.09
C TYR A 175 4.94 -20.89 -4.54
N ARG A 176 4.50 -22.05 -5.04
CA ARG A 176 3.12 -22.30 -5.49
C ARG A 176 2.11 -22.18 -4.36
N GLN A 177 2.55 -22.45 -3.12
CA GLN A 177 1.71 -22.42 -1.92
C GLN A 177 1.63 -21.03 -1.28
N LEU A 178 2.46 -20.07 -1.69
CA LEU A 178 2.59 -18.76 -1.06
C LEU A 178 1.45 -17.83 -1.49
N ASN A 179 0.25 -18.18 -1.11
CA ASN A 179 -0.96 -17.42 -1.43
C ASN A 179 -1.36 -16.54 -0.26
N TYR A 180 -1.57 -15.26 -0.53
CA TYR A 180 -2.04 -14.27 0.44
C TYR A 180 -3.46 -13.85 0.11
N ARG A 181 -4.36 -14.00 1.08
CA ARG A 181 -5.74 -13.53 0.99
C ARG A 181 -5.88 -12.20 1.70
N TYR A 182 -6.52 -11.24 1.04
CA TYR A 182 -6.83 -9.93 1.62
C TYR A 182 -8.19 -9.43 1.14
N GLU A 183 -8.74 -8.47 1.89
CA GLU A 183 -10.04 -7.89 1.62
C GLU A 183 -9.92 -6.39 1.40
N VAL A 184 -10.69 -5.87 0.44
CA VAL A 184 -10.74 -4.45 0.10
C VAL A 184 -12.18 -4.00 0.14
N TYR A 185 -12.47 -2.98 0.96
CA TYR A 185 -13.79 -2.39 1.01
C TYR A 185 -13.97 -1.42 -0.16
N ASP A 186 -15.01 -1.63 -0.95
CA ASP A 186 -15.35 -0.77 -2.08
C ASP A 186 -16.14 0.46 -1.62
N TYR A 187 -15.40 1.49 -1.21
CA TYR A 187 -15.99 2.77 -0.79
C TYR A 187 -16.75 3.46 -1.93
N THR A 188 -16.36 3.24 -3.19
CA THR A 188 -17.01 3.85 -4.36
C THR A 188 -18.40 3.27 -4.55
N ALA A 189 -18.50 1.94 -4.56
CA ALA A 189 -19.78 1.27 -4.64
C ALA A 189 -20.66 1.60 -3.40
N ALA A 190 -20.09 1.58 -2.19
CA ALA A 190 -20.81 1.89 -0.96
C ALA A 190 -21.33 3.34 -0.90
N ALA A 191 -20.62 4.29 -1.53
CA ALA A 191 -21.01 5.70 -1.56
C ALA A 191 -22.15 6.01 -2.55
N LEU A 192 -22.43 5.12 -3.50
CA LEU A 192 -23.52 5.32 -4.46
C LEU A 192 -24.86 5.35 -3.73
N ARG A 193 -25.71 6.34 -4.06
CA ARG A 193 -27.02 6.48 -3.42
C ARG A 193 -27.92 5.28 -3.59
N ARG A 194 -27.96 4.69 -4.78
CA ARG A 194 -28.73 3.46 -5.05
C ARG A 194 -28.34 2.30 -4.12
N ASN A 195 -27.14 2.34 -3.56
CA ASN A 195 -26.58 1.31 -2.70
C ASN A 195 -26.71 1.65 -1.19
N ARG A 196 -27.46 2.68 -0.82
CA ARG A 196 -27.74 2.99 0.59
C ARG A 196 -28.51 1.85 1.25
N LEU A 197 -28.08 1.46 2.45
CA LEU A 197 -28.76 0.40 3.23
C LEU A 197 -30.16 0.83 3.62
N ASN A 198 -30.35 2.10 4.02
CA ASN A 198 -31.66 2.66 4.25
C ASN A 198 -32.33 3.03 2.91
N PRO A 199 -33.46 2.37 2.54
CA PRO A 199 -34.16 2.66 1.29
C PRO A 199 -34.56 4.12 1.13
N GLU A 200 -34.96 4.79 2.20
CA GLU A 200 -35.40 6.20 2.17
C GLU A 200 -34.28 7.16 1.72
N GLU A 201 -33.00 6.77 1.92
CA GLU A 201 -31.85 7.56 1.52
C GLU A 201 -31.41 7.32 0.08
N ARG A 202 -32.02 6.34 -0.64
CA ARG A 202 -31.64 5.97 -2.00
C ARG A 202 -32.00 7.02 -3.04
N ASN A 203 -33.06 7.78 -2.79
CA ASN A 203 -33.52 8.85 -3.68
C ASN A 203 -33.45 10.21 -3.03
N LEU A 204 -32.99 11.22 -3.78
CA LEU A 204 -33.02 12.61 -3.36
C LEU A 204 -34.18 13.39 -3.92
N ASN A 205 -34.89 12.83 -4.91
CA ASN A 205 -36.03 13.49 -5.48
C ASN A 205 -37.21 13.25 -4.55
N THR A 206 -37.65 14.28 -3.84
CA THR A 206 -38.77 14.21 -2.91
C THR A 206 -40.11 13.87 -3.58
N ASP A 207 -40.19 14.04 -4.92
CA ASP A 207 -41.39 13.80 -5.70
C ASP A 207 -41.54 12.34 -6.17
N VAL A 208 -40.49 11.50 -5.92
CA VAL A 208 -40.48 10.08 -6.28
C VAL A 208 -40.61 9.23 -5.03
N THR A 209 -41.67 8.44 -4.98
CA THR A 209 -41.83 7.42 -3.94
C THR A 209 -40.81 6.31 -4.12
N VAL A 210 -39.93 6.14 -3.12
CA VAL A 210 -38.97 5.01 -3.10
C VAL A 210 -39.72 3.75 -2.68
N ASN A 211 -39.62 2.70 -3.47
CA ASN A 211 -40.11 1.38 -3.06
C ASN A 211 -39.15 0.80 -2.01
N PRO A 212 -39.53 0.66 -0.74
CA PRO A 212 -38.65 0.11 0.29
C PRO A 212 -38.30 -1.37 0.04
N ASP A 213 -39.15 -2.08 -0.72
CA ASP A 213 -38.98 -3.50 -1.04
C ASP A 213 -38.12 -3.71 -2.30
N GLU A 214 -37.62 -2.63 -2.93
CA GLU A 214 -36.75 -2.75 -4.09
C GLU A 214 -35.46 -3.46 -3.73
N VAL A 215 -35.25 -4.60 -4.40
CA VAL A 215 -34.02 -5.41 -4.25
C VAL A 215 -32.89 -4.74 -4.99
N VAL A 216 -31.89 -4.26 -4.25
CA VAL A 216 -30.67 -3.71 -4.81
C VAL A 216 -29.64 -4.83 -4.98
N MET A 217 -29.21 -5.06 -6.22
CA MET A 217 -28.15 -6.01 -6.54
C MET A 217 -26.82 -5.28 -6.66
N ILE A 218 -25.79 -5.84 -6.06
CA ILE A 218 -24.41 -5.34 -6.17
C ILE A 218 -23.49 -6.46 -6.67
N SER A 219 -22.47 -6.05 -7.41
CA SER A 219 -21.40 -6.94 -7.85
C SER A 219 -20.26 -6.90 -6.86
N LYS A 220 -19.78 -8.07 -6.47
CA LYS A 220 -18.69 -8.27 -5.51
C LYS A 220 -17.68 -9.26 -6.08
N ASP A 221 -16.41 -8.89 -6.00
CA ASP A 221 -15.32 -9.81 -6.30
C ASP A 221 -15.10 -10.77 -5.14
N THR A 222 -15.00 -12.04 -5.44
CA THR A 222 -14.61 -13.09 -4.51
C THR A 222 -13.51 -13.95 -5.10
N ALA A 223 -12.62 -14.46 -4.26
CA ALA A 223 -11.57 -15.38 -4.68
C ALA A 223 -11.46 -16.55 -3.72
N TYR A 224 -11.21 -17.73 -4.27
CA TYR A 224 -10.96 -18.96 -3.54
C TYR A 224 -9.89 -19.80 -4.23
N ILE A 225 -9.40 -20.80 -3.54
CA ILE A 225 -8.48 -21.80 -4.10
C ILE A 225 -9.32 -23.06 -4.38
N ASP A 226 -9.27 -23.53 -5.62
CA ASP A 226 -10.00 -24.75 -6.03
C ASP A 226 -9.28 -26.04 -5.56
N ASP A 227 -9.89 -27.19 -5.81
CA ASP A 227 -9.37 -28.49 -5.40
C ASP A 227 -8.03 -28.84 -6.08
N GLU A 228 -7.74 -28.23 -7.23
CA GLU A 228 -6.47 -28.37 -7.93
C GLU A 228 -5.40 -27.36 -7.45
N GLY A 229 -5.72 -26.55 -6.46
CA GLY A 229 -4.82 -25.54 -5.87
C GLY A 229 -4.67 -24.26 -6.71
N ARG A 230 -5.56 -24.02 -7.68
CA ARG A 230 -5.55 -22.81 -8.51
C ARG A 230 -6.36 -21.70 -7.86
N ILE A 231 -5.86 -20.48 -8.00
CA ILE A 231 -6.61 -19.29 -7.56
C ILE A 231 -7.71 -19.00 -8.60
N VAL A 232 -8.95 -19.05 -8.15
CA VAL A 232 -10.14 -18.69 -8.92
C VAL A 232 -10.68 -17.37 -8.39
N ARG A 233 -10.92 -16.41 -9.28
CA ARG A 233 -11.59 -15.15 -9.00
C ARG A 233 -12.87 -15.05 -9.80
N GLU A 234 -13.95 -14.73 -9.10
CA GLU A 234 -15.29 -14.60 -9.66
C GLU A 234 -15.94 -13.29 -9.21
N THR A 235 -16.70 -12.68 -10.08
CA THR A 235 -17.57 -11.55 -9.74
C THR A 235 -18.97 -12.09 -9.52
N VAL A 236 -19.46 -12.06 -8.27
CA VAL A 236 -20.78 -12.55 -7.90
C VAL A 236 -21.74 -11.38 -7.68
N ASN A 237 -22.96 -11.52 -8.20
CA ASN A 237 -24.03 -10.58 -7.95
C ASN A 237 -24.82 -11.03 -6.71
N ARG A 238 -24.96 -10.15 -5.74
CA ARG A 238 -25.65 -10.42 -4.48
C ARG A 238 -26.64 -9.34 -4.16
N GLN A 239 -27.71 -9.71 -3.47
CA GLN A 239 -28.63 -8.75 -2.86
C GLN A 239 -27.89 -7.98 -1.75
N LEU A 240 -28.01 -6.66 -1.77
CA LEU A 240 -27.48 -5.79 -0.72
C LEU A 240 -28.22 -6.07 0.60
N SER A 241 -27.51 -6.58 1.59
CA SER A 241 -28.03 -6.90 2.92
C SER A 241 -27.29 -6.17 4.04
N GLY A 242 -26.04 -5.77 3.80
CA GLY A 242 -25.24 -5.13 4.81
C GLY A 242 -23.94 -4.52 4.27
N PRO A 243 -23.16 -3.87 5.13
CA PRO A 243 -21.90 -3.24 4.72
C PRO A 243 -20.84 -4.27 4.25
N TRP A 244 -20.97 -5.53 4.65
CA TRP A 244 -20.06 -6.62 4.25
C TRP A 244 -20.16 -6.97 2.76
N ASP A 245 -21.26 -6.58 2.11
CA ASP A 245 -21.46 -6.85 0.69
C ASP A 245 -20.55 -6.02 -0.20
N PHE A 246 -19.93 -4.97 0.35
CA PHE A 246 -18.91 -4.15 -0.32
C PHE A 246 -17.46 -4.61 -0.09
N LEU A 247 -17.25 -5.74 0.60
CA LEU A 247 -15.92 -6.31 0.79
C LEU A 247 -15.56 -7.24 -0.36
N ASN A 248 -14.68 -6.79 -1.24
CA ASN A 248 -14.06 -7.60 -2.27
C ASN A 248 -12.94 -8.44 -1.69
N THR A 249 -12.87 -9.71 -2.07
CA THR A 249 -11.85 -10.67 -1.60
C THR A 249 -10.92 -11.02 -2.74
N TYR A 250 -9.62 -10.93 -2.49
CA TYR A 250 -8.57 -11.30 -3.44
C TYR A 250 -7.62 -12.32 -2.82
N ILE A 251 -7.12 -13.23 -3.64
CA ILE A 251 -6.04 -14.15 -3.31
C ILE A 251 -4.97 -13.99 -4.36
N VAL A 252 -3.72 -13.79 -3.94
CA VAL A 252 -2.59 -13.56 -4.84
C VAL A 252 -1.41 -14.41 -4.37
N ASN A 253 -0.78 -15.12 -5.30
CA ASN A 253 0.52 -15.72 -5.04
C ASN A 253 1.56 -14.61 -4.91
N VAL A 254 2.31 -14.61 -3.80
CA VAL A 254 3.16 -13.47 -3.45
C VAL A 254 4.60 -13.57 -3.95
N TYR A 255 5.01 -14.72 -4.50
CA TYR A 255 6.39 -14.89 -4.93
C TYR A 255 6.63 -14.16 -6.26
N PRO A 256 7.68 -13.31 -6.37
CA PRO A 256 7.99 -12.64 -7.63
C PRO A 256 8.32 -13.64 -8.74
N ASP A 257 7.89 -13.36 -9.95
CA ASP A 257 8.26 -14.18 -11.11
C ASP A 257 9.66 -13.81 -11.58
N THR A 258 10.64 -14.59 -11.16
CA THR A 258 12.04 -14.39 -11.56
C THR A 258 12.32 -14.79 -12.99
N THR A 259 11.40 -15.52 -13.67
CA THR A 259 11.58 -15.90 -15.07
C THR A 259 11.52 -14.71 -16.02
N CYS A 260 10.99 -13.56 -15.55
CA CYS A 260 10.97 -12.31 -16.32
C CYS A 260 12.38 -11.89 -16.80
N TRP A 261 13.45 -12.21 -16.09
CA TRP A 261 14.83 -11.92 -16.51
C TRP A 261 15.23 -12.58 -17.83
N VAL A 262 14.66 -13.74 -18.12
CA VAL A 262 14.87 -14.46 -19.37
C VAL A 262 13.79 -14.12 -20.39
N ASN A 263 12.54 -14.01 -19.95
CA ASN A 263 11.40 -13.77 -20.85
C ASN A 263 11.44 -12.37 -21.51
N ASP A 264 11.86 -11.35 -20.76
CA ASP A 264 11.93 -9.96 -21.27
C ASP A 264 13.15 -9.74 -22.20
N PHE A 265 14.19 -10.56 -22.07
CA PHE A 265 15.41 -10.49 -22.85
C PHE A 265 15.76 -11.88 -23.40
N GLN A 266 14.95 -12.33 -24.36
CA GLN A 266 15.17 -13.62 -25.03
C GLN A 266 16.55 -13.66 -25.67
N ASN A 267 17.21 -14.81 -25.55
CA ASN A 267 18.58 -15.07 -26.03
C ASN A 267 19.69 -14.24 -25.34
N ALA A 268 19.40 -13.62 -24.20
CA ALA A 268 20.41 -13.08 -23.29
C ALA A 268 20.68 -14.11 -22.18
N GLU A 269 21.95 -14.31 -21.83
CA GLU A 269 22.36 -15.25 -20.77
C GLU A 269 22.07 -14.66 -19.36
N ASN A 270 20.81 -14.40 -19.07
CA ASN A 270 20.34 -13.78 -17.82
C ASN A 270 19.95 -14.79 -16.73
N GLU A 271 20.33 -16.06 -16.86
CA GLU A 271 20.01 -17.10 -15.88
C GLU A 271 20.54 -16.80 -14.47
N THR A 272 21.65 -16.08 -14.38
CA THR A 272 22.20 -15.66 -13.08
C THR A 272 21.24 -14.78 -12.33
N TYR A 273 20.56 -13.84 -13.00
CA TYR A 273 19.57 -12.97 -12.37
C TYR A 273 18.29 -13.70 -12.06
N LEU A 274 17.84 -14.62 -12.94
CA LEU A 274 16.71 -15.49 -12.67
C LEU A 274 16.87 -16.24 -11.36
N ARG A 275 18.06 -16.79 -11.09
CA ARG A 275 18.33 -17.59 -9.90
C ARG A 275 18.58 -16.74 -8.65
N ASN A 276 19.26 -15.61 -8.81
CA ASN A 276 19.89 -14.91 -7.69
C ASN A 276 19.25 -13.56 -7.35
N TYR A 277 18.62 -12.85 -8.29
CA TYR A 277 18.21 -11.48 -8.08
C TYR A 277 17.29 -11.31 -6.88
N PHE A 278 16.31 -12.17 -6.70
CA PHE A 278 15.43 -12.13 -5.54
C PHE A 278 15.99 -12.87 -4.33
N SER A 279 16.64 -14.00 -4.51
CA SER A 279 17.06 -14.88 -3.42
C SER A 279 18.34 -14.42 -2.70
N ASN A 280 19.34 -13.95 -3.45
CA ASN A 280 20.66 -13.64 -2.94
C ASN A 280 20.67 -12.34 -2.10
N PRO A 281 21.27 -12.37 -0.88
CA PRO A 281 21.38 -11.18 -0.02
C PRO A 281 22.09 -9.99 -0.66
N ALA A 282 22.96 -10.19 -1.64
CA ALA A 282 23.65 -9.12 -2.36
C ALA A 282 22.68 -8.12 -3.04
N TYR A 283 21.47 -8.59 -3.39
CA TYR A 283 20.43 -7.78 -4.00
C TYR A 283 19.36 -7.29 -3.02
N ASN A 284 19.59 -7.38 -1.71
CA ASN A 284 18.59 -6.98 -0.71
C ASN A 284 18.17 -5.51 -0.83
N ASP A 285 19.12 -4.62 -1.16
CA ASP A 285 18.90 -3.18 -1.29
C ASP A 285 18.53 -2.75 -2.72
N TYR A 286 18.34 -3.68 -3.62
CA TYR A 286 17.87 -3.44 -4.99
C TYR A 286 16.35 -3.45 -5.04
N PRO A 287 15.70 -2.74 -5.98
CA PRO A 287 14.25 -2.74 -6.10
C PRO A 287 13.73 -4.14 -6.42
N VAL A 288 12.58 -4.48 -5.87
CA VAL A 288 11.90 -5.72 -6.25
C VAL A 288 11.34 -5.60 -7.67
N VAL A 289 11.58 -6.59 -8.50
CA VAL A 289 11.07 -6.71 -9.87
C VAL A 289 10.44 -8.09 -10.10
N GLY A 290 9.81 -8.30 -11.25
CA GLY A 290 9.07 -9.54 -11.50
C GLY A 290 7.79 -9.62 -10.69
N VAL A 291 7.26 -8.49 -10.25
CA VAL A 291 6.00 -8.38 -9.49
C VAL A 291 4.89 -7.83 -10.37
N THR A 292 3.73 -8.46 -10.31
CA THR A 292 2.52 -7.97 -10.97
C THR A 292 1.91 -6.80 -10.20
N TRP A 293 1.03 -6.06 -10.85
CA TRP A 293 0.24 -5.02 -10.20
C TRP A 293 -0.61 -5.57 -9.04
N GLU A 294 -1.13 -6.78 -9.19
CA GLU A 294 -1.92 -7.45 -8.15
C GLU A 294 -1.05 -7.81 -6.94
N GLN A 295 0.17 -8.29 -7.17
CA GLN A 295 1.14 -8.56 -6.10
C GLN A 295 1.58 -7.27 -5.38
N ALA A 296 1.76 -6.17 -6.09
CA ALA A 296 2.08 -4.86 -5.49
C ALA A 296 0.93 -4.36 -4.61
N ASN A 297 -0.34 -4.50 -5.03
CA ASN A 297 -1.50 -4.19 -4.18
C ASN A 297 -1.62 -5.12 -2.96
N ALA A 298 -1.33 -6.41 -3.14
CA ALA A 298 -1.30 -7.38 -2.03
C ALA A 298 -0.25 -7.00 -0.98
N PHE A 299 0.94 -6.55 -1.41
CA PHE A 299 1.96 -6.01 -0.51
C PHE A 299 1.46 -4.78 0.26
N CYS A 300 0.80 -3.83 -0.41
CA CYS A 300 0.22 -2.65 0.23
C CYS A 300 -0.85 -3.04 1.29
N ALA A 301 -1.70 -4.01 0.98
CA ALA A 301 -2.71 -4.54 1.89
C ALA A 301 -2.04 -5.20 3.11
N TRP A 302 -1.08 -6.10 2.88
CA TRP A 302 -0.31 -6.74 3.95
C TRP A 302 0.40 -5.72 4.84
N ARG A 303 1.09 -4.73 4.26
CA ARG A 303 1.79 -3.67 5.00
C ARG A 303 0.84 -2.88 5.89
N THR A 304 -0.40 -2.65 5.40
CA THR A 304 -1.46 -2.01 6.18
C THR A 304 -1.86 -2.87 7.38
N ASP A 305 -2.19 -4.13 7.15
CA ASP A 305 -2.62 -5.04 8.20
C ASP A 305 -1.51 -5.29 9.23
N TYR A 306 -0.26 -5.37 8.76
CA TYR A 306 0.92 -5.51 9.62
C TYR A 306 1.10 -4.28 10.52
N LEU A 307 0.91 -3.06 9.98
CA LEU A 307 0.95 -1.82 10.75
C LEU A 307 -0.20 -1.76 11.77
N LEU A 308 -1.44 -2.02 11.35
CA LEU A 308 -2.62 -1.90 12.19
C LEU A 308 -2.60 -2.85 13.38
N LYS A 309 -2.01 -4.05 13.22
CA LYS A 309 -1.79 -5.00 14.34
C LYS A 309 -0.84 -4.47 15.42
N GLY A 310 0.09 -3.60 15.04
CA GLY A 310 1.03 -2.95 15.96
C GLY A 310 0.46 -1.70 16.67
N LEU A 311 -0.65 -1.17 16.16
CA LEU A 311 -1.30 0.03 16.68
C LEU A 311 -2.47 -0.36 17.57
N GLY A 312 -2.66 0.40 18.66
CA GLY A 312 -3.81 0.24 19.53
C GLY A 312 -5.07 0.96 18.97
N PRO A 313 -5.88 1.61 19.82
CA PRO A 313 -7.12 2.31 19.42
C PRO A 313 -6.95 3.37 18.33
N GLU A 314 -5.73 3.86 18.12
CA GLU A 314 -5.38 4.86 17.09
C GLU A 314 -5.37 4.27 15.67
N ALA A 315 -5.37 2.94 15.52
CA ALA A 315 -5.43 2.24 14.24
C ALA A 315 -6.58 2.71 13.34
N ARG A 316 -7.72 3.07 13.94
CA ARG A 316 -8.92 3.58 13.24
C ARG A 316 -8.70 4.88 12.47
N PHE A 317 -7.67 5.65 12.80
CA PHE A 317 -7.37 6.94 12.16
C PHE A 317 -6.29 6.81 11.07
N VAL A 318 -5.62 5.67 10.99
CA VAL A 318 -4.53 5.45 10.04
C VAL A 318 -5.09 4.99 8.70
N GLN A 319 -4.69 5.70 7.64
CA GLN A 319 -5.09 5.35 6.29
C GLN A 319 -4.31 4.13 5.77
N ARG A 320 -4.90 3.41 4.80
CA ARG A 320 -4.28 2.23 4.21
C ARG A 320 -3.14 2.60 3.27
N TYR A 321 -2.11 1.76 3.21
CA TYR A 321 -1.13 1.80 2.14
C TYR A 321 -1.76 1.37 0.83
N ARG A 322 -1.34 1.98 -0.25
CA ARG A 322 -1.79 1.71 -1.62
C ARG A 322 -0.71 2.08 -2.62
N LEU A 323 -0.89 1.72 -3.86
CA LEU A 323 -0.10 2.28 -4.96
C LEU A 323 -0.45 3.78 -5.15
N PRO A 324 0.49 4.61 -5.60
CA PRO A 324 0.20 5.99 -5.99
C PRO A 324 -0.77 6.02 -7.17
N THR A 325 -1.61 7.04 -7.23
CA THR A 325 -2.26 7.37 -8.50
C THR A 325 -1.23 7.93 -9.48
N GLU A 326 -1.54 7.91 -10.76
CA GLU A 326 -0.64 8.46 -11.78
C GLU A 326 -0.35 9.95 -11.54
N ALA A 327 -1.35 10.71 -11.10
CA ALA A 327 -1.21 12.13 -10.78
C ALA A 327 -0.35 12.37 -9.52
N GLU A 328 -0.54 11.58 -8.46
CA GLU A 328 0.30 11.63 -7.26
C GLU A 328 1.76 11.32 -7.59
N TRP A 329 1.98 10.32 -8.44
CA TRP A 329 3.32 9.91 -8.84
C TRP A 329 4.03 11.03 -9.62
N GLU A 330 3.38 11.61 -10.64
CA GLU A 330 3.96 12.70 -11.44
C GLU A 330 4.18 13.96 -10.60
N TYR A 331 3.22 14.31 -9.74
CA TYR A 331 3.35 15.45 -8.83
C TYR A 331 4.55 15.29 -7.89
N ALA A 332 4.73 14.09 -7.33
CA ALA A 332 5.85 13.77 -6.46
C ALA A 332 7.19 13.81 -7.21
N ALA A 333 7.24 13.27 -8.43
CA ALA A 333 8.44 13.19 -9.26
C ALA A 333 8.94 14.57 -9.71
N ARG A 334 8.04 15.45 -10.12
CA ARG A 334 8.40 16.83 -10.57
C ARG A 334 8.96 17.71 -9.46
N GLY A 335 8.79 17.30 -8.21
CA GLY A 335 9.27 18.06 -7.07
C GLY A 335 8.57 19.43 -6.94
N LYS A 336 9.10 20.28 -6.07
CA LYS A 336 8.54 21.62 -5.78
C LYS A 336 8.66 22.61 -6.94
N GLY A 337 9.58 22.37 -7.86
CA GLY A 337 9.83 23.22 -9.02
C GLY A 337 8.95 22.91 -10.23
N GLY A 338 8.20 21.82 -10.22
CA GLY A 338 7.42 21.36 -11.38
C GLY A 338 8.28 20.94 -12.57
N ASN A 339 9.48 20.41 -12.31
CA ASN A 339 10.52 20.14 -13.29
C ASN A 339 10.14 19.02 -14.29
N GLU A 340 10.81 18.99 -15.43
CA GLU A 340 10.65 17.93 -16.44
C GLU A 340 11.25 16.59 -15.96
N PHE A 341 12.38 16.66 -15.25
CA PHE A 341 13.02 15.57 -14.56
C PHE A 341 12.89 15.75 -13.03
N PRO A 342 13.15 14.72 -12.21
CA PRO A 342 13.13 14.87 -10.75
C PRO A 342 14.15 15.86 -10.18
N TRP A 343 15.09 16.34 -10.98
CA TRP A 343 16.10 17.32 -10.65
C TRP A 343 15.87 18.65 -11.40
N GLU A 344 16.60 19.71 -11.01
CA GLU A 344 16.41 21.06 -11.56
C GLU A 344 17.04 21.24 -12.94
N ASP A 345 18.10 20.47 -13.24
CA ASP A 345 18.77 20.54 -14.54
C ASP A 345 17.89 19.92 -15.64
N LYS A 346 17.99 20.48 -16.85
CA LYS A 346 17.36 19.91 -18.04
C LYS A 346 18.18 18.78 -18.66
N SER A 347 19.43 18.61 -18.24
CA SER A 347 20.33 17.53 -18.64
C SER A 347 20.15 16.33 -17.75
N VAL A 348 20.41 15.13 -18.27
CA VAL A 348 20.50 13.88 -17.49
C VAL A 348 21.88 13.69 -16.86
N LYS A 349 22.81 14.67 -17.06
CA LYS A 349 24.15 14.67 -16.53
C LYS A 349 24.48 15.98 -15.84
N SER A 350 25.29 15.89 -14.78
CA SER A 350 25.94 17.05 -14.17
C SER A 350 27.00 17.67 -15.08
N GLY A 351 27.44 18.87 -14.74
CA GLY A 351 28.56 19.52 -15.41
C GLY A 351 29.85 18.69 -15.43
N ASP A 352 30.05 17.84 -14.44
CA ASP A 352 31.18 16.91 -14.32
C ASP A 352 30.98 15.59 -15.10
N GLY A 353 29.86 15.44 -15.82
CA GLY A 353 29.58 14.29 -16.66
C GLY A 353 28.97 13.11 -15.95
N CYS A 354 28.66 13.20 -14.62
CA CYS A 354 27.99 12.14 -13.87
C CYS A 354 26.49 12.09 -14.21
N PHE A 355 25.94 10.90 -14.39
CA PHE A 355 24.51 10.73 -14.62
C PHE A 355 23.70 10.91 -13.32
N PHE A 356 22.47 11.42 -13.45
CA PHE A 356 21.55 11.65 -12.34
C PHE A 356 20.62 10.48 -12.06
N ALA A 357 20.59 9.46 -12.93
CA ALA A 357 19.71 8.30 -12.82
C ALA A 357 20.32 7.07 -13.49
N ASN A 358 19.81 5.90 -13.14
CA ASN A 358 20.12 4.63 -13.80
C ASN A 358 19.15 4.42 -14.97
N PHE A 359 19.65 4.54 -16.20
CA PHE A 359 18.88 4.38 -17.44
C PHE A 359 19.82 3.97 -18.58
N LYS A 360 19.31 3.74 -19.77
CA LYS A 360 20.11 3.42 -20.94
C LYS A 360 20.52 4.69 -21.72
N PRO A 361 21.70 5.25 -21.49
CA PRO A 361 22.09 6.54 -22.06
C PRO A 361 22.30 6.52 -23.58
N ASP A 362 22.78 5.41 -24.11
CA ASP A 362 23.11 5.26 -25.54
C ASP A 362 22.58 3.95 -26.11
N ARG A 363 22.46 3.92 -27.43
CA ARG A 363 22.05 2.73 -28.15
C ARG A 363 23.04 1.58 -27.93
N GLY A 364 22.59 0.50 -27.28
CA GLY A 364 23.39 -0.71 -27.01
C GLY A 364 24.40 -0.58 -25.87
N ASN A 365 24.52 0.60 -25.22
CA ASN A 365 25.43 0.79 -24.10
C ASN A 365 24.63 1.02 -22.81
N TYR A 366 24.34 -0.05 -22.10
CA TYR A 366 23.63 0.00 -20.81
C TYR A 366 24.55 0.43 -19.66
N THR A 367 25.85 0.21 -19.77
CA THR A 367 26.81 0.43 -18.66
C THR A 367 27.37 1.85 -18.59
N LYS A 368 26.96 2.74 -19.47
CA LYS A 368 27.54 4.10 -19.55
C LYS A 368 27.23 4.93 -18.31
N ASP A 369 26.13 4.68 -17.63
CA ASP A 369 25.77 5.31 -16.36
C ASP A 369 26.37 4.61 -15.13
N GLY A 370 27.12 3.51 -15.33
CA GLY A 370 27.78 2.74 -14.29
C GLY A 370 27.02 1.46 -13.88
N ASN A 371 25.83 1.21 -14.41
CA ASN A 371 25.02 0.04 -14.08
C ASN A 371 24.63 -0.73 -15.35
N LEU A 372 24.58 -2.06 -15.27
CA LEU A 372 24.15 -2.91 -16.38
C LEU A 372 22.65 -3.21 -16.32
N ILE A 373 22.14 -3.34 -15.10
CA ILE A 373 20.75 -3.61 -14.76
C ILE A 373 20.30 -2.61 -13.68
N THR A 374 19.32 -2.97 -12.86
CA THR A 374 18.93 -2.19 -11.69
C THR A 374 20.13 -1.85 -10.80
N SER A 375 20.05 -0.75 -10.08
CA SER A 375 21.01 -0.34 -9.05
C SER A 375 20.40 -0.48 -7.66
N LYS A 376 21.22 -0.36 -6.61
CA LYS A 376 20.69 -0.18 -5.25
C LYS A 376 19.84 1.07 -5.20
N VAL A 377 18.76 1.03 -4.44
CA VAL A 377 17.89 2.19 -4.28
C VAL A 377 18.63 3.32 -3.55
N GLY A 378 18.33 4.57 -3.90
CA GLY A 378 18.85 5.74 -3.22
C GLY A 378 20.32 6.06 -3.46
N ILE A 379 20.94 5.52 -4.51
CA ILE A 379 22.35 5.87 -4.84
C ILE A 379 22.48 7.21 -5.54
N TYR A 380 21.43 7.69 -6.18
CA TYR A 380 21.37 9.00 -6.80
C TYR A 380 20.76 10.04 -5.86
N ASN A 381 20.86 11.32 -6.18
CA ASN A 381 20.33 12.38 -5.34
C ASN A 381 18.80 12.39 -5.32
N ALA A 382 18.23 12.62 -4.12
CA ALA A 382 16.81 12.81 -3.98
C ALA A 382 16.33 14.10 -4.66
N ASN A 383 15.08 14.08 -5.14
CA ASN A 383 14.44 15.28 -5.63
C ASN A 383 14.10 16.28 -4.49
N SER A 384 13.54 17.44 -4.82
CA SER A 384 13.20 18.48 -3.83
C SER A 384 12.10 18.09 -2.82
N ASN A 385 11.40 16.98 -3.04
CA ASN A 385 10.49 16.37 -2.07
C ASN A 385 11.17 15.36 -1.15
N GLY A 386 12.44 14.99 -1.40
CA GLY A 386 13.19 13.97 -0.66
C GLY A 386 12.96 12.54 -1.19
N LEU A 387 12.53 12.40 -2.46
CA LEU A 387 12.27 11.11 -3.11
C LEU A 387 13.43 10.75 -4.02
N PHE A 388 13.87 9.50 -3.90
CA PHE A 388 14.94 8.90 -4.71
C PHE A 388 14.37 8.12 -5.89
N ASP A 389 15.16 7.93 -6.92
CA ASP A 389 14.91 7.03 -8.05
C ASP A 389 13.56 7.27 -8.77
N MET A 390 13.08 8.54 -8.77
CA MET A 390 11.86 8.93 -9.48
C MET A 390 12.07 9.02 -11.01
N ALA A 391 13.23 8.66 -11.51
CA ALA A 391 13.57 8.53 -12.91
C ALA A 391 14.59 7.41 -13.08
N GLY A 392 14.31 6.46 -13.97
CA GLY A 392 15.17 5.30 -14.20
C GLY A 392 15.09 4.26 -13.08
N ASN A 393 16.10 3.45 -12.93
CA ASN A 393 16.19 2.26 -12.09
C ASN A 393 15.08 1.25 -12.44
N VAL A 394 13.90 1.30 -11.81
CA VAL A 394 12.74 0.53 -12.28
C VAL A 394 11.56 1.45 -12.54
N ALA A 395 10.80 1.13 -13.59
CA ALA A 395 9.52 1.76 -13.81
C ALA A 395 8.52 1.31 -12.74
N GLU A 396 7.55 2.14 -12.36
CA GLU A 396 6.75 1.92 -11.18
C GLU A 396 5.27 1.77 -11.50
N TRP A 397 4.66 0.72 -10.93
CA TRP A 397 3.22 0.53 -10.96
C TRP A 397 2.48 1.68 -10.28
N THR A 398 1.43 2.18 -10.94
CA THR A 398 0.44 3.08 -10.32
C THR A 398 -0.91 2.38 -10.17
N SER A 399 -1.81 2.92 -9.35
CA SER A 399 -3.17 2.39 -9.19
C SER A 399 -4.08 2.69 -10.39
N THR A 400 -3.67 3.61 -11.27
CA THR A 400 -4.50 4.15 -12.35
C THR A 400 -4.52 3.24 -13.57
N VAL A 401 -5.71 2.97 -14.13
CA VAL A 401 -5.88 2.34 -15.44
C VAL A 401 -5.31 3.25 -16.51
N PHE A 402 -4.47 2.70 -17.38
CA PHE A 402 -3.94 3.46 -18.50
C PHE A 402 -5.01 3.70 -19.57
N THR A 403 -5.19 4.94 -19.93
CA THR A 403 -5.99 5.35 -21.09
C THR A 403 -5.18 6.33 -21.94
N GLU A 404 -5.40 6.32 -23.25
CA GLU A 404 -4.73 7.26 -24.16
C GLU A 404 -5.17 8.70 -23.91
N ALA A 405 -6.43 8.90 -23.52
CA ALA A 405 -6.96 10.19 -23.09
C ALA A 405 -6.35 10.68 -21.77
N GLY A 406 -5.63 9.81 -21.06
CA GLY A 406 -5.01 10.17 -19.79
C GLY A 406 -6.03 10.67 -18.78
N VAL A 407 -5.68 11.77 -18.11
CA VAL A 407 -6.52 12.38 -17.09
C VAL A 407 -7.60 13.31 -17.63
N GLU A 408 -7.70 13.52 -18.96
CA GLU A 408 -8.68 14.45 -19.55
C GLU A 408 -10.12 14.13 -19.15
N ALA A 409 -10.46 12.83 -19.14
CA ALA A 409 -11.80 12.36 -18.76
C ALA A 409 -12.03 12.24 -17.26
N MET A 410 -11.03 12.54 -16.43
CA MET A 410 -11.11 12.44 -14.98
C MET A 410 -11.41 13.81 -14.36
N ASN A 411 -11.79 13.84 -13.06
CA ASN A 411 -11.89 15.09 -12.33
C ASN A 411 -10.52 15.78 -12.26
N ASP A 412 -10.53 17.08 -12.00
CA ASP A 412 -9.32 17.88 -11.75
C ASP A 412 -8.83 17.79 -10.30
N LEU A 413 -9.67 17.31 -9.39
CA LEU A 413 -9.33 17.05 -7.98
C LEU A 413 -9.02 15.58 -7.77
N ASN A 414 -7.77 15.26 -7.41
CA ASN A 414 -7.27 13.92 -7.14
C ASN A 414 -7.62 12.92 -8.27
N PRO A 415 -7.26 13.20 -9.53
CA PRO A 415 -7.69 12.40 -10.66
C PRO A 415 -7.18 10.97 -10.56
N THR A 416 -8.08 10.01 -10.70
CA THR A 416 -7.75 8.60 -10.79
C THR A 416 -8.86 7.81 -11.48
N LEU A 417 -8.48 6.74 -12.15
CA LEU A 417 -9.36 5.67 -12.59
C LEU A 417 -8.77 4.37 -12.05
N SER A 418 -9.10 4.04 -10.80
CA SER A 418 -8.62 2.81 -10.16
C SER A 418 -9.63 1.68 -10.37
N TYR A 419 -9.18 0.59 -10.98
CA TYR A 419 -10.00 -0.57 -11.25
C TYR A 419 -9.15 -1.84 -11.27
N ASN A 420 -9.58 -2.90 -10.58
CA ASN A 420 -8.93 -4.20 -10.63
C ASN A 420 -9.70 -5.09 -11.61
N ALA A 421 -9.21 -5.17 -12.85
CA ALA A 421 -9.91 -5.85 -13.94
C ALA A 421 -10.03 -7.37 -13.69
N ALA A 422 -11.21 -7.92 -13.93
CA ALA A 422 -11.45 -9.36 -13.92
C ALA A 422 -10.91 -10.01 -15.20
N LYS A 423 -10.90 -11.35 -15.25
CA LYS A 423 -10.40 -12.10 -16.39
C LYS A 423 -11.20 -11.81 -17.67
N GLU A 424 -12.49 -11.62 -17.52
CA GLU A 424 -13.47 -11.41 -18.59
C GLU A 424 -13.51 -9.95 -19.08
N ASP A 425 -12.93 -9.03 -18.30
CA ASP A 425 -12.93 -7.60 -18.63
C ASP A 425 -12.15 -7.30 -19.92
N PRO A 426 -12.53 -6.24 -20.63
CA PRO A 426 -11.80 -5.77 -21.81
C PRO A 426 -10.32 -5.49 -21.50
N TYR A 427 -9.43 -5.82 -22.43
CA TYR A 427 -7.99 -5.63 -22.29
C TYR A 427 -7.58 -4.20 -21.92
N ARG A 428 -8.34 -3.20 -22.38
CA ARG A 428 -8.08 -1.79 -22.02
C ARG A 428 -8.12 -1.52 -20.52
N LEU A 429 -8.98 -2.22 -19.76
CA LEU A 429 -9.08 -2.07 -18.30
C LEU A 429 -7.98 -2.82 -17.56
N LYS A 430 -7.35 -3.80 -18.22
CA LYS A 430 -6.22 -4.56 -17.66
C LYS A 430 -4.89 -3.82 -17.75
N LYS A 431 -4.81 -2.76 -18.57
CA LYS A 431 -3.62 -1.91 -18.69
C LYS A 431 -3.53 -0.98 -17.48
N LYS A 432 -2.40 -1.00 -16.80
CA LYS A 432 -2.11 -0.11 -15.67
C LYS A 432 -1.02 0.87 -16.07
N SER A 433 -1.17 2.13 -15.65
CA SER A 433 -0.15 3.14 -15.88
C SER A 433 1.13 2.81 -15.11
N VAL A 434 2.25 2.88 -15.82
CA VAL A 434 3.60 2.68 -15.29
C VAL A 434 4.39 3.96 -15.55
N ARG A 435 5.18 4.39 -14.57
CA ARG A 435 5.83 5.69 -14.59
C ARG A 435 7.33 5.57 -14.29
N GLY A 436 8.10 6.64 -14.61
CA GLY A 436 9.51 6.77 -14.24
C GLY A 436 10.51 6.26 -15.26
N GLY A 437 10.13 5.35 -16.15
CA GLY A 437 11.09 4.62 -16.99
C GLY A 437 12.02 3.74 -16.16
N SER A 438 12.94 3.04 -16.79
CA SER A 438 13.77 2.04 -16.12
C SER A 438 15.21 2.01 -16.67
N TRP A 439 16.06 1.19 -16.06
CA TRP A 439 17.44 0.94 -16.45
C TRP A 439 17.62 0.57 -17.94
N LYS A 440 16.60 0.03 -18.59
CA LYS A 440 16.64 -0.34 -20.01
C LYS A 440 16.15 0.75 -20.96
N ASP A 441 15.54 1.81 -20.44
CA ASP A 441 14.85 2.83 -21.23
C ASP A 441 15.76 4.03 -21.52
N PRO A 442 15.62 4.69 -22.70
CA PRO A 442 16.39 5.89 -23.03
C PRO A 442 15.88 7.13 -22.29
N GLU A 443 16.62 8.20 -22.36
CA GLU A 443 16.38 9.49 -21.68
C GLU A 443 14.93 10.00 -21.82
N SER A 444 14.32 9.90 -23.01
CA SER A 444 12.95 10.38 -23.24
C SER A 444 11.92 9.68 -22.35
N PHE A 445 12.18 8.44 -21.92
CA PHE A 445 11.27 7.62 -21.13
C PHE A 445 11.38 7.85 -19.63
N ILE A 446 12.46 8.47 -19.15
CA ILE A 446 12.68 8.76 -17.73
C ILE A 446 12.21 10.15 -17.31
N ARG A 447 11.57 10.91 -18.20
CA ARG A 447 10.93 12.20 -17.88
C ARG A 447 9.75 11.97 -16.94
N ALA A 448 9.55 12.89 -16.00
CA ALA A 448 8.47 12.77 -15.01
C ALA A 448 7.07 12.66 -15.63
N ALA A 449 6.83 13.32 -16.77
CA ALA A 449 5.56 13.27 -17.47
C ALA A 449 5.39 12.08 -18.44
N TRP A 450 6.46 11.29 -18.66
CA TRP A 450 6.38 10.16 -19.56
C TRP A 450 5.44 9.09 -19.02
N ARG A 451 4.55 8.57 -19.89
CA ARG A 451 3.54 7.57 -19.55
C ARG A 451 3.76 6.30 -20.36
N THR A 452 3.75 5.18 -19.68
CA THR A 452 3.71 3.86 -20.30
C THR A 452 2.72 2.98 -19.57
N TRP A 453 2.55 1.76 -20.01
CA TRP A 453 1.63 0.82 -19.40
C TRP A 453 2.14 -0.61 -19.53
N GLU A 454 1.63 -1.46 -18.64
CA GLU A 454 1.74 -2.90 -18.75
C GLU A 454 0.41 -3.55 -18.29
N TYR A 455 0.18 -4.78 -18.65
CA TYR A 455 -0.98 -5.53 -18.18
C TYR A 455 -0.80 -5.87 -16.68
N GLN A 456 -1.89 -5.77 -15.91
CA GLN A 456 -1.86 -5.93 -14.46
C GLN A 456 -1.31 -7.29 -13.98
N ASN A 457 -1.38 -8.32 -14.82
CA ASN A 457 -0.92 -9.67 -14.54
C ASN A 457 0.43 -10.02 -15.18
N GLN A 458 1.11 -9.06 -15.82
CA GLN A 458 2.40 -9.29 -16.47
C GLN A 458 3.55 -8.78 -15.59
N PRO A 459 4.37 -9.68 -15.03
CA PRO A 459 5.59 -9.31 -14.31
C PRO A 459 6.69 -8.95 -15.31
N ARG A 460 7.51 -7.94 -14.99
CA ARG A 460 8.65 -7.51 -15.81
C ARG A 460 9.89 -7.35 -14.95
N CYS A 461 11.07 -7.62 -15.49
CA CYS A 461 12.34 -7.45 -14.79
C CYS A 461 12.79 -5.97 -14.69
N TYR A 462 11.98 -5.05 -15.18
CA TYR A 462 12.23 -3.60 -15.17
C TYR A 462 11.05 -2.81 -14.59
N ILE A 463 10.06 -3.49 -13.99
CA ILE A 463 8.94 -2.85 -13.30
C ILE A 463 8.92 -3.27 -11.84
N GLY A 464 8.94 -2.28 -10.96
CA GLY A 464 8.77 -2.38 -9.52
C GLY A 464 7.63 -1.49 -9.04
N PHE A 465 7.68 -1.01 -7.79
CA PHE A 465 6.67 -0.12 -7.24
C PHE A 465 7.15 0.56 -5.96
N ARG A 466 6.46 1.61 -5.56
CA ARG A 466 6.50 2.22 -4.23
C ARG A 466 5.11 2.41 -3.67
N CYS A 467 4.98 2.48 -2.34
CA CYS A 467 3.69 2.68 -1.69
C CYS A 467 3.47 4.15 -1.34
N VAL A 468 2.20 4.53 -1.28
CA VAL A 468 1.74 5.79 -0.70
C VAL A 468 0.71 5.53 0.40
N ARG A 469 0.49 6.56 1.25
CA ARG A 469 -0.56 6.58 2.24
C ARG A 469 -1.12 7.99 2.32
N SER A 470 -2.44 8.15 2.16
CA SER A 470 -3.09 9.44 2.27
C SER A 470 -2.92 10.03 3.68
N LEU A 471 -2.81 11.34 3.80
CA LEU A 471 -2.72 11.99 5.11
C LEU A 471 -4.06 11.87 5.84
N ALA A 472 -4.01 11.47 7.10
CA ALA A 472 -5.20 11.43 7.96
C ALA A 472 -5.71 12.84 8.34
N SER A 473 -4.83 13.83 8.28
CA SER A 473 -5.14 15.21 8.64
C SER A 473 -4.31 16.20 7.81
N THR A 474 -4.96 17.25 7.37
CA THR A 474 -4.33 18.35 6.62
C THR A 474 -3.59 19.34 7.52
N SER A 475 -3.72 19.23 8.85
CA SER A 475 -3.05 20.12 9.78
C SER A 475 -1.53 19.91 9.73
N SER A 476 -0.79 20.98 9.45
CA SER A 476 0.66 20.99 9.55
C SER A 476 1.05 20.61 10.99
N VAL A 477 1.84 19.55 11.13
CA VAL A 477 2.54 19.26 12.38
C VAL A 477 3.44 20.45 12.68
N LYS A 478 3.02 21.33 13.60
CA LYS A 478 3.94 22.33 14.17
C LYS A 478 5.03 21.53 14.87
N GLY A 479 6.21 21.44 14.26
CA GLY A 479 7.37 20.91 14.91
C GLY A 479 7.53 21.59 16.28
N LYS A 480 7.64 20.82 17.35
CA LYS A 480 8.02 21.35 18.66
C LYS A 480 9.42 21.97 18.50
N GLY A 481 9.46 23.26 18.19
CA GLY A 481 10.67 24.05 18.35
C GLY A 481 11.11 23.90 19.83
N LYS A 482 12.23 23.29 20.05
CA LYS A 482 12.90 23.35 21.35
C LYS A 482 13.14 24.84 21.66
N SER A 483 12.28 25.42 22.50
CA SER A 483 12.56 26.68 23.14
C SER A 483 13.86 26.51 23.96
N LYS A 484 14.96 27.03 23.44
CA LYS A 484 16.15 27.26 24.26
C LYS A 484 15.75 28.36 25.24
N LYS A 485 15.52 28.00 26.51
CA LYS A 485 15.56 28.96 27.59
C LYS A 485 16.98 29.55 27.64
N LYS A 486 17.06 30.87 27.47
CA LYS A 486 18.20 31.66 27.93
C LYS A 486 18.21 31.74 29.44
#